data_dfdca7b9e0e74e0e8c6a76906385976a
#
_entry.id   dfdca7b9e0e74e0e8c6a76906385976a
#
_cell.length_a   1.000
_cell.length_b   1.000
_cell.length_c   1.000
_cell.angle_alpha   90.00
_cell.angle_beta   90.00
_cell.angle_gamma   90.00
#
_symmetry.space_group_name_H-M   'P 1'
#
loop_
_entity.id
_entity.type
_entity.pdbx_description
1 polymer ?
#
loop_
_entity_poly.entity_id
_entity_poly.type
_entity_poly.pdbx_seq_one_letter_code
_entity_poly.pdbx_strand_id
1 'polypeptide(L)'
;MKTKPIFTAIGSKGSGKTTFLRRIGQILFGKKFDVTSVANDCKDLETLITNNYYVVIDNLDNPPKTLNDALARIATGQIIKKRKLFTTNQELEFEVKCYVALTSRTPQFTRDDVADRLICIYLERFGLFKDENNLCKVVMDKRDEILSYTI
;
A
#
# COMPACT_ATOMS: atom_id res chain seq x y z
N MET A 1 7.57 -16.26 -3.20
CA MET A 1 7.46 -15.53 -4.48
C MET A 1 8.30 -14.28 -4.38
N LYS A 2 9.32 -14.11 -5.21
CA LYS A 2 10.23 -12.94 -5.12
C LYS A 2 9.59 -11.65 -5.65
N THR A 3 8.71 -11.74 -6.65
CA THR A 3 8.04 -10.59 -7.25
C THR A 3 6.66 -10.40 -6.64
N LYS A 4 6.34 -9.16 -6.22
CA LYS A 4 5.07 -8.81 -5.60
C LYS A 4 4.32 -7.80 -6.45
N PRO A 5 3.00 -7.96 -6.64
CA PRO A 5 2.20 -6.95 -7.31
C PRO A 5 2.05 -5.70 -6.43
N ILE A 6 1.87 -4.56 -7.09
CA ILE A 6 1.51 -3.29 -6.48
C ILE A 6 0.04 -3.04 -6.80
N PHE A 7 -0.79 -2.90 -5.79
CA PHE A 7 -2.21 -2.61 -5.98
C PHE A 7 -2.43 -1.11 -6.14
N THR A 8 -3.16 -0.70 -7.16
CA THR A 8 -3.43 0.72 -7.40
C THR A 8 -4.93 0.95 -7.59
N ALA A 9 -5.54 1.65 -6.64
CA ALA A 9 -6.92 2.08 -6.74
C ALA A 9 -6.99 3.44 -7.45
N ILE A 10 -7.66 3.48 -8.59
CA ILE A 10 -7.77 4.64 -9.47
C ILE A 10 -9.22 5.10 -9.53
N GLY A 11 -9.45 6.41 -9.50
CA GLY A 11 -10.80 6.96 -9.63
C GLY A 11 -10.92 8.39 -9.15
N SER A 12 -12.04 9.04 -9.41
CA SER A 12 -12.32 10.43 -9.05
C SER A 12 -12.29 10.66 -7.53
N LYS A 13 -12.24 11.92 -7.11
CA LYS A 13 -12.38 12.28 -5.69
C LYS A 13 -13.72 11.79 -5.16
N GLY A 14 -13.72 11.13 -4.00
CA GLY A 14 -14.93 10.58 -3.38
C GLY A 14 -15.42 9.26 -3.96
N SER A 15 -14.62 8.56 -4.79
CA SER A 15 -14.94 7.20 -5.27
C SER A 15 -14.66 6.07 -4.28
N GLY A 16 -14.22 6.39 -3.06
CA GLY A 16 -14.01 5.40 -2.00
C GLY A 16 -12.67 4.64 -2.05
N LYS A 17 -11.70 5.07 -2.88
CA LYS A 17 -10.39 4.41 -3.01
C LYS A 17 -9.70 4.14 -1.68
N THR A 18 -9.52 5.20 -0.90
CA THR A 18 -8.86 5.16 0.42
C THR A 18 -9.62 4.26 1.38
N THR A 19 -10.94 4.39 1.42
CA THR A 19 -11.81 3.56 2.25
C THR A 19 -11.71 2.09 1.86
N PHE A 20 -11.73 1.78 0.57
CA PHE A 20 -11.60 0.41 0.06
C PHE A 20 -10.29 -0.26 0.52
N LEU A 21 -9.14 0.39 0.26
CA LEU A 21 -7.83 -0.17 0.63
C LEU A 21 -7.64 -0.21 2.15
N ARG A 22 -8.17 0.79 2.89
CA ARG A 22 -8.17 0.78 4.35
C ARG A 22 -8.94 -0.42 4.90
N ARG A 23 -10.11 -0.77 4.33
CA ARG A 23 -10.91 -1.91 4.76
C ARG A 23 -10.20 -3.24 4.53
N ILE A 24 -9.49 -3.39 3.41
CA ILE A 24 -8.61 -4.57 3.19
C ILE A 24 -7.60 -4.67 4.32
N GLY A 25 -6.90 -3.60 4.64
CA GLY A 25 -5.94 -3.59 5.74
C GLY A 25 -6.57 -3.90 7.11
N GLN A 26 -7.78 -3.40 7.37
CA GLN A 26 -8.50 -3.68 8.61
C GLN A 26 -9.00 -5.13 8.72
N ILE A 27 -9.39 -5.74 7.61
CA ILE A 27 -9.71 -7.17 7.57
C ILE A 27 -8.46 -7.99 7.94
N LEU A 28 -7.33 -7.70 7.34
CA LEU A 28 -6.08 -8.46 7.53
C LEU A 28 -5.45 -8.22 8.91
N PHE A 29 -5.34 -6.96 9.35
CA PHE A 29 -4.52 -6.54 10.50
C PHE A 29 -5.31 -5.96 11.66
N GLY A 30 -6.64 -5.86 11.54
CA GLY A 30 -7.53 -5.40 12.59
C GLY A 30 -7.88 -3.91 12.51
N LYS A 31 -8.83 -3.50 13.36
CA LYS A 31 -9.50 -2.18 13.32
C LYS A 31 -8.53 -0.98 13.39
N LYS A 32 -7.36 -1.15 14.00
CA LYS A 32 -6.37 -0.06 14.17
C LYS A 32 -5.57 0.25 12.89
N PHE A 33 -5.69 -0.58 11.84
CA PHE A 33 -5.00 -0.32 10.58
C PHE A 33 -5.50 0.96 9.95
N ASP A 34 -4.57 1.80 9.50
CA ASP A 34 -4.86 3.03 8.77
C ASP A 34 -3.91 3.23 7.59
N VAL A 35 -4.29 4.15 6.71
CA VAL A 35 -3.53 4.52 5.53
C VAL A 35 -2.47 5.57 5.86
N THR A 36 -1.42 5.61 5.08
CA THR A 36 -0.30 6.54 5.27
C THR A 36 -0.19 7.49 4.08
N SER A 37 0.11 8.74 4.33
CA SER A 37 0.61 9.65 3.30
C SER A 37 2.13 9.56 3.27
N VAL A 38 2.73 9.39 2.09
CA VAL A 38 4.18 9.47 1.97
C VAL A 38 4.59 10.93 2.09
N ALA A 39 5.35 11.25 3.14
CA ALA A 39 6.18 12.44 3.15
C ALA A 39 7.22 12.31 2.01
N ASN A 40 7.73 13.43 1.52
CA ASN A 40 8.59 13.53 0.34
C ASN A 40 9.96 12.80 0.45
N ASP A 41 10.18 11.98 1.48
CA ASP A 41 11.44 11.28 1.71
C ASP A 41 11.30 9.76 1.52
N CYS A 42 12.12 9.21 0.62
CA CYS A 42 12.22 7.77 0.38
C CYS A 42 12.64 6.95 1.60
N LYS A 43 13.35 7.56 2.56
CA LYS A 43 13.77 6.88 3.80
C LYS A 43 12.58 6.51 4.67
N ASP A 44 11.55 7.35 4.70
CA ASP A 44 10.32 7.08 5.43
C ASP A 44 9.56 5.91 4.80
N LEU A 45 9.50 5.86 3.47
CA LEU A 45 8.92 4.73 2.75
C LEU A 45 9.68 3.43 3.03
N GLU A 46 11.01 3.43 2.96
CA GLU A 46 11.83 2.26 3.26
C GLU A 46 11.60 1.76 4.69
N THR A 47 11.42 2.67 5.63
CA THR A 47 11.11 2.32 7.01
C THR A 47 9.73 1.71 7.16
N LEU A 48 8.73 2.27 6.48
CA LEU A 48 7.37 1.73 6.47
C LEU A 48 7.33 0.31 5.90
N ILE A 49 7.96 0.06 4.74
CA ILE A 49 7.91 -1.24 4.06
C ILE A 49 8.75 -2.32 4.75
N THR A 50 9.76 -1.96 5.52
CA THR A 50 10.55 -2.94 6.29
C THR A 50 9.85 -3.38 7.57
N ASN A 51 8.96 -2.54 8.12
CA ASN A 51 8.27 -2.78 9.39
C ASN A 51 6.82 -3.28 9.24
N ASN A 52 6.28 -3.29 8.02
CA ASN A 52 4.90 -3.65 7.79
C ASN A 52 4.76 -4.70 6.69
N TYR A 53 3.73 -5.52 6.77
CA TYR A 53 3.36 -6.49 5.71
C TYR A 53 2.45 -5.93 4.64
N TYR A 54 1.72 -4.85 4.96
CA TYR A 54 0.84 -4.15 4.04
C TYR A 54 0.85 -2.66 4.35
N VAL A 55 1.08 -1.84 3.33
CA VAL A 55 1.12 -0.38 3.42
C VAL A 55 0.21 0.20 2.34
N VAL A 56 -0.66 1.12 2.73
CA VAL A 56 -1.49 1.90 1.81
C VAL A 56 -0.97 3.33 1.77
N ILE A 57 -0.54 3.77 0.59
CA ILE A 57 -0.07 5.13 0.34
C ILE A 57 -1.19 5.89 -0.35
N ASP A 58 -1.72 6.90 0.32
CA ASP A 58 -2.86 7.66 -0.17
C ASP A 58 -2.45 8.90 -0.96
N ASN A 59 -3.28 9.26 -1.94
CA ASN A 59 -3.22 10.51 -2.70
C ASN A 59 -1.93 10.73 -3.52
N LEU A 60 -1.54 9.75 -4.32
CA LEU A 60 -0.39 9.83 -5.22
C LEU A 60 -0.73 10.46 -6.58
N ASP A 61 -1.36 11.63 -6.55
CA ASP A 61 -1.67 12.36 -7.80
C ASP A 61 -0.42 12.98 -8.44
N ASN A 62 0.61 13.26 -7.64
CA ASN A 62 1.91 13.76 -8.09
C ASN A 62 3.03 12.99 -7.35
N PRO A 63 3.34 11.76 -7.77
CA PRO A 63 4.35 10.98 -7.10
C PRO A 63 5.74 11.57 -7.27
N PRO A 64 6.58 11.63 -6.24
CA PRO A 64 7.97 12.03 -6.38
C PRO A 64 8.71 11.05 -7.31
N LYS A 65 9.66 11.54 -8.11
CA LYS A 65 10.43 10.69 -9.06
C LYS A 65 11.11 9.49 -8.37
N THR A 66 11.56 9.68 -7.15
CA THR A 66 12.20 8.66 -6.32
C THR A 66 11.28 7.52 -5.91
N LEU A 67 9.95 7.75 -5.94
CA LEU A 67 8.96 6.72 -5.61
C LEU A 67 8.95 5.58 -6.64
N ASN A 68 9.12 5.90 -7.93
CA ASN A 68 9.18 4.88 -8.99
C ASN A 68 10.31 3.88 -8.75
N ASP A 69 11.49 4.36 -8.37
CA ASP A 69 12.63 3.50 -8.06
C ASP A 69 12.40 2.66 -6.81
N ALA A 70 11.78 3.25 -5.79
CA ALA A 70 11.43 2.53 -4.58
C ALA A 70 10.39 1.42 -4.86
N LEU A 71 9.35 1.71 -5.64
CA LEU A 71 8.33 0.74 -6.02
C LEU A 71 8.89 -0.39 -6.87
N ALA A 72 9.78 -0.11 -7.84
CA ALA A 72 10.45 -1.12 -8.64
C ALA A 72 11.27 -2.08 -7.74
N ARG A 73 12.02 -1.55 -6.78
CA ARG A 73 12.77 -2.35 -5.80
C ARG A 73 11.87 -3.20 -4.91
N ILE A 74 10.78 -2.62 -4.40
CA ILE A 74 9.79 -3.33 -3.58
C ILE A 74 9.18 -4.50 -4.37
N ALA A 75 8.74 -4.22 -5.59
CA ALA A 75 8.08 -5.20 -6.44
C ALA A 75 9.00 -6.37 -6.83
N THR A 76 10.31 -6.14 -6.93
CA THR A 76 11.30 -7.20 -7.19
C THR A 76 11.74 -7.96 -5.95
N GLY A 77 11.31 -7.52 -4.75
CA GLY A 77 11.73 -8.12 -3.48
C GLY A 77 13.22 -7.91 -3.19
N GLN A 78 13.77 -6.76 -3.61
CA GLN A 78 15.17 -6.43 -3.38
C GLN A 78 15.44 -6.28 -1.87
N ILE A 79 16.59 -6.77 -1.42
CA ILE A 79 17.05 -6.61 -0.04
C ILE A 79 17.43 -5.14 0.19
N ILE A 80 16.89 -4.54 1.25
CA ILE A 80 17.27 -3.20 1.68
C ILE A 80 18.41 -3.32 2.70
N LYS A 81 19.55 -2.69 2.40
CA LYS A 81 20.69 -2.63 3.29
C LYS A 81 20.68 -1.31 4.06
N LYS A 82 20.69 -1.37 5.37
CA LYS A 82 20.79 -0.19 6.25
C LYS A 82 22.02 -0.31 7.13
N ARG A 83 22.77 0.79 7.27
CA ARG A 83 23.86 0.85 8.25
C ARG A 83 23.31 0.81 9.67
N LYS A 84 23.89 -0.04 10.50
CA LYS A 84 23.58 -0.05 11.92
C LYS A 84 24.19 1.21 12.57
N LEU A 85 23.34 2.01 13.23
CA LEU A 85 23.82 3.19 13.96
C LEU A 85 24.78 2.77 15.08
N PHE A 86 25.82 3.56 15.28
CA PHE A 86 26.85 3.36 16.33
C PHE A 86 27.76 2.13 16.18
N THR A 87 27.86 1.53 14.98
CA THR A 87 28.82 0.44 14.72
C THR A 87 29.64 0.74 13.49
N THR A 88 30.95 0.42 13.56
CA THR A 88 31.87 0.53 12.43
C THR A 88 31.59 -0.63 11.47
N ASN A 89 31.08 -0.31 10.24
CA ASN A 89 30.93 -1.24 9.11
C ASN A 89 29.95 -2.44 9.26
N GLN A 90 28.94 -2.36 10.15
CA GLN A 90 27.89 -3.37 10.15
C GLN A 90 26.68 -2.91 9.32
N GLU A 91 26.32 -3.70 8.31
CA GLU A 91 25.09 -3.54 7.52
C GLU A 91 24.03 -4.52 8.03
N LEU A 92 22.80 -4.03 8.13
CA LEU A 92 21.62 -4.84 8.38
C LEU A 92 20.90 -5.04 7.04
N GLU A 93 20.62 -6.28 6.71
CA GLU A 93 19.87 -6.65 5.52
C GLU A 93 18.41 -6.89 5.89
N PHE A 94 17.49 -6.22 5.20
CA PHE A 94 16.06 -6.37 5.38
C PHE A 94 15.43 -6.91 4.11
N GLU A 95 14.84 -8.09 4.20
CA GLU A 95 14.00 -8.62 3.13
C GLU A 95 12.66 -7.87 3.13
N VAL A 96 12.30 -7.27 1.98
CA VAL A 96 11.01 -6.59 1.83
C VAL A 96 9.91 -7.63 1.73
N LYS A 97 9.09 -7.76 2.79
CA LYS A 97 7.90 -8.64 2.84
C LYS A 97 6.59 -7.89 2.61
N CYS A 98 6.66 -6.58 2.47
CA CYS A 98 5.52 -5.69 2.38
C CYS A 98 4.80 -5.80 1.02
N TYR A 99 3.47 -5.80 1.05
CA TYR A 99 2.61 -5.50 -0.08
C TYR A 99 2.25 -4.03 -0.06
N VAL A 100 2.35 -3.37 -1.20
CA VAL A 100 2.07 -1.93 -1.31
C VAL A 100 0.79 -1.71 -2.10
N ALA A 101 -0.08 -0.86 -1.58
CA ALA A 101 -1.25 -0.38 -2.25
C ALA A 101 -1.22 1.15 -2.35
N LEU A 102 -1.70 1.68 -3.46
CA LEU A 102 -1.63 3.10 -3.81
C LEU A 102 -3.02 3.61 -4.16
N THR A 103 -3.28 4.90 -3.90
CA THR A 103 -4.46 5.57 -4.45
C THR A 103 -4.05 6.73 -5.35
N SER A 104 -4.73 6.89 -6.48
CA SER A 104 -4.53 7.99 -7.42
C SER A 104 -5.82 8.35 -8.13
N ARG A 105 -5.91 9.55 -8.70
CA ARG A 105 -7.04 9.94 -9.57
C ARG A 105 -6.89 9.40 -10.97
N THR A 106 -5.66 9.33 -11.46
CA THR A 106 -5.30 8.89 -12.79
C THR A 106 -4.13 7.90 -12.73
N PRO A 107 -3.91 7.08 -13.74
CA PRO A 107 -2.71 6.25 -13.83
C PRO A 107 -1.45 7.14 -13.81
N GLN A 108 -0.56 6.92 -12.83
CA GLN A 108 0.62 7.76 -12.62
C GLN A 108 1.94 7.09 -13.02
N PHE A 109 1.93 5.77 -13.16
CA PHE A 109 3.14 5.01 -13.38
C PHE A 109 3.20 4.54 -14.84
N THR A 110 4.13 5.13 -15.59
CA THR A 110 4.34 4.85 -17.02
C THR A 110 5.63 4.09 -17.30
N ARG A 111 6.49 3.89 -16.29
CA ARG A 111 7.70 3.08 -16.44
C ARG A 111 7.31 1.60 -16.54
N ASP A 112 7.77 0.93 -17.57
CA ASP A 112 7.43 -0.45 -17.90
C ASP A 112 7.72 -1.41 -16.72
N ASP A 113 8.84 -1.22 -16.02
CA ASP A 113 9.25 -2.04 -14.89
C ASP A 113 8.34 -1.94 -13.66
N VAL A 114 7.59 -0.86 -13.53
CA VAL A 114 6.57 -0.65 -12.51
C VAL A 114 5.20 -1.02 -13.07
N ALA A 115 4.87 -0.57 -14.27
CA ALA A 115 3.57 -0.76 -14.91
C ALA A 115 3.19 -2.25 -15.04
N ASP A 116 4.13 -3.10 -15.43
CA ASP A 116 3.95 -4.55 -15.56
C ASP A 116 3.61 -5.26 -14.22
N ARG A 117 3.80 -4.57 -13.10
CA ARG A 117 3.54 -5.11 -11.76
C ARG A 117 2.35 -4.47 -11.07
N LEU A 118 1.66 -3.56 -11.75
CA LEU A 118 0.47 -2.91 -11.22
C LEU A 118 -0.76 -3.81 -11.40
N ILE A 119 -1.52 -3.94 -10.34
CA ILE A 119 -2.92 -4.39 -10.41
C ILE A 119 -3.78 -3.16 -10.23
N CYS A 120 -4.35 -2.67 -11.34
CA CYS A 120 -5.18 -1.48 -11.33
C CYS A 120 -6.65 -1.82 -11.05
N ILE A 121 -7.22 -1.17 -10.04
CA ILE A 121 -8.62 -1.30 -9.64
C ILE A 121 -9.26 0.06 -9.89
N TYR A 122 -10.19 0.12 -10.84
CA TYR A 122 -10.91 1.35 -11.17
C TYR A 122 -12.18 1.44 -10.32
N LEU A 123 -12.31 2.56 -9.62
CA LEU A 123 -13.43 2.82 -8.72
C LEU A 123 -14.20 4.05 -9.19
N GLU A 124 -15.49 3.87 -9.41
CA GLU A 124 -16.43 4.94 -9.74
C GLU A 124 -17.10 5.50 -8.49
N ARG A 125 -17.56 6.75 -8.60
CA ARG A 125 -18.24 7.40 -7.50
C ARG A 125 -19.67 6.87 -7.39
N PHE A 126 -20.01 6.34 -6.21
CA PHE A 126 -21.39 5.95 -5.90
C PHE A 126 -22.28 7.17 -5.66
N GLY A 127 -23.49 7.15 -6.21
CA GLY A 127 -24.49 8.23 -5.99
C GLY A 127 -25.06 8.28 -4.58
N LEU A 128 -25.03 7.15 -3.86
CA LEU A 128 -25.53 7.02 -2.49
C LEU A 128 -24.34 6.83 -1.54
N PHE A 129 -24.07 7.83 -0.70
CA PHE A 129 -23.07 7.70 0.34
C PHE A 129 -23.60 6.83 1.49
N LYS A 130 -22.85 5.79 1.84
CA LYS A 130 -23.05 5.08 3.11
C LYS A 130 -22.11 5.65 4.15
N ASP A 131 -22.61 5.78 5.40
CA ASP A 131 -21.77 6.20 6.52
C ASP A 131 -20.58 5.25 6.68
N GLU A 132 -19.38 5.82 6.74
CA GLU A 132 -18.12 5.09 6.84
C GLU A 132 -18.04 4.24 8.12
N ASN A 133 -18.61 4.74 9.24
CA ASN A 133 -18.64 4.01 10.50
C ASN A 133 -19.52 2.77 10.42
N ASN A 134 -20.66 2.87 9.74
CA ASN A 134 -21.55 1.74 9.54
C ASN A 134 -20.90 0.68 8.63
N LEU A 135 -20.26 1.09 7.55
CA LEU A 135 -19.49 0.17 6.69
C LEU A 135 -18.36 -0.52 7.47
N CYS A 136 -17.65 0.22 8.32
CA CYS A 136 -16.60 -0.34 9.16
C CYS A 136 -17.15 -1.42 10.08
N LYS A 137 -18.27 -1.14 10.75
CA LYS A 137 -18.90 -2.08 11.64
C LYS A 137 -19.30 -3.38 10.91
N VAL A 138 -20.00 -3.27 9.80
CA VAL A 138 -20.41 -4.43 8.99
C VAL A 138 -19.22 -5.28 8.55
N VAL A 139 -18.12 -4.65 8.11
CA VAL A 139 -16.91 -5.36 7.70
C VAL A 139 -16.24 -6.07 8.87
N MET A 140 -16.16 -5.40 10.03
CA MET A 140 -15.53 -5.98 11.22
C MET A 140 -16.35 -7.10 11.84
N ASP A 141 -17.68 -7.00 11.84
CA ASP A 141 -18.58 -8.04 12.32
C ASP A 141 -18.48 -9.33 11.48
N LYS A 142 -18.15 -9.20 10.19
CA LYS A 142 -17.96 -10.33 9.26
C LYS A 142 -16.50 -10.73 9.04
N ARG A 143 -15.57 -10.13 9.76
CA ARG A 143 -14.14 -10.30 9.53
C ARG A 143 -13.69 -11.76 9.61
N ASP A 144 -14.11 -12.48 10.65
CA ASP A 144 -13.69 -13.85 10.88
C ASP A 144 -14.29 -14.80 9.82
N GLU A 145 -15.51 -14.53 9.36
CA GLU A 145 -16.12 -15.25 8.25
C GLU A 145 -15.32 -15.03 6.96
N ILE A 146 -14.99 -13.78 6.62
CA ILE A 146 -14.21 -13.45 5.44
C ILE A 146 -12.83 -14.14 5.46
N LEU A 147 -12.14 -14.11 6.60
CA LEU A 147 -10.82 -14.73 6.73
C LEU A 147 -10.88 -16.26 6.66
N SER A 148 -11.95 -16.89 7.13
CA SER A 148 -12.11 -18.35 7.06
C SER A 148 -12.24 -18.90 5.65
N TYR A 149 -12.68 -18.07 4.68
CA TYR A 149 -12.73 -18.44 3.26
C TYR A 149 -11.39 -18.26 2.52
N THR A 150 -10.41 -17.64 3.17
CA THR A 150 -9.13 -17.26 2.53
C THR A 150 -8.00 -18.23 2.89
N ILE A 151 -8.24 -19.13 3.84
CA ILE A 151 -7.34 -20.19 4.27
C ILE A 151 -7.85 -21.52 3.69
#